data_b76c79e8b76255f6ac1c7db9751422b9
#
_entry.id   b76c79e8b76255f6ac1c7db9751422b9
#
_cell.length_a   1.000
_cell.length_b   1.000
_cell.length_c   1.000
_cell.angle_alpha   90.00
_cell.angle_beta   90.00
_cell.angle_gamma   90.00
#
_symmetry.space_group_name_H-M   'P 1'
#
loop_
_entity.id
_entity.type
_entity.pdbx_description
1 polymer ?
#
loop_
_entity_poly.entity_id
_entity_poly.type
_entity_poly.pdbx_seq_one_letter_code
_entity_poly.pdbx_strand_id
1 'polypeptide(L)'
;MTHLSYRIFYILNGAWRQRYVITIPILLLPILGLIIGTLAPKRYSAHTSLLVQETAKMNPFLEDLAVSAMVKERMAALETLLHSRHILTAVAEERGMITPQNSDRERDQTIDILSTALSVRMTGKDLIRIDYRAAKPEGMKETLEMVSKHFVEQLLAPERSSLTDS
;
A
#
# COMPACT_ATOMS: atom_id res chain seq x y z
N MET A 1 30.59 -37.89 -29.48
CA MET A 1 30.94 -36.67 -28.71
C MET A 1 31.44 -35.50 -29.57
N THR A 2 31.51 -35.61 -30.86
CA THR A 2 32.14 -34.65 -31.80
C THR A 2 31.19 -33.52 -32.30
N HIS A 3 29.88 -33.72 -32.21
CA HIS A 3 28.95 -32.70 -32.72
C HIS A 3 28.71 -31.47 -31.80
N LEU A 4 28.99 -31.61 -30.52
CA LEU A 4 28.84 -30.50 -29.56
C LEU A 4 30.01 -29.50 -29.64
N SER A 5 31.20 -30.02 -29.80
CA SER A 5 32.41 -29.19 -29.93
C SER A 5 32.43 -28.38 -31.23
N TYR A 6 31.89 -28.93 -32.32
CA TYR A 6 31.80 -28.22 -33.59
C TYR A 6 30.82 -27.03 -33.57
N ARG A 7 29.68 -27.22 -32.88
CA ARG A 7 28.68 -26.14 -32.68
C ARG A 7 29.19 -25.02 -31.80
N ILE A 8 29.93 -25.37 -30.74
CA ILE A 8 30.54 -24.39 -29.83
C ILE A 8 31.59 -23.56 -30.57
N PHE A 9 32.42 -24.19 -31.40
CA PHE A 9 33.44 -23.51 -32.18
C PHE A 9 32.85 -22.56 -33.22
N TYR A 10 31.74 -22.93 -33.84
CA TYR A 10 31.03 -22.08 -34.81
C TYR A 10 30.41 -20.86 -34.17
N ILE A 11 29.84 -21.04 -32.96
CA ILE A 11 29.26 -19.95 -32.17
C ILE A 11 30.36 -19.00 -31.67
N LEU A 12 31.48 -19.55 -31.20
CA LEU A 12 32.63 -18.73 -30.74
C LEU A 12 33.24 -17.91 -31.88
N ASN A 13 33.38 -18.49 -33.05
CA ASN A 13 33.95 -17.80 -34.20
C ASN A 13 32.97 -16.72 -34.76
N GLY A 14 31.68 -16.99 -34.73
CA GLY A 14 30.64 -15.98 -35.02
C GLY A 14 30.60 -14.83 -34.01
N ALA A 15 30.76 -15.15 -32.73
CA ALA A 15 30.83 -14.17 -31.64
C ALA A 15 32.09 -13.28 -31.75
N TRP A 16 33.23 -13.84 -32.13
CA TRP A 16 34.48 -13.07 -32.34
C TRP A 16 34.36 -12.08 -33.51
N ARG A 17 33.65 -12.46 -34.57
CA ARG A 17 33.44 -11.60 -35.73
C ARG A 17 32.44 -10.47 -35.45
N GLN A 18 31.50 -10.70 -34.54
CA GLN A 18 30.50 -9.72 -34.12
C GLN A 18 30.74 -9.19 -32.69
N ARG A 19 31.98 -9.15 -32.22
CA ARG A 19 32.36 -8.76 -30.87
C ARG A 19 31.73 -7.44 -30.40
N TYR A 20 31.56 -6.46 -31.27
CA TYR A 20 30.94 -5.18 -30.94
C TYR A 20 29.43 -5.29 -30.70
N VAL A 21 28.75 -6.13 -31.48
CA VAL A 21 27.30 -6.35 -31.33
C VAL A 21 26.96 -7.01 -29.99
N ILE A 22 27.88 -7.83 -29.47
CA ILE A 22 27.69 -8.49 -28.16
C ILE A 22 28.20 -7.60 -27.02
N THR A 23 29.34 -6.94 -27.21
CA THR A 23 29.95 -6.12 -26.15
C THR A 23 29.20 -4.84 -25.87
N ILE A 24 28.61 -4.19 -26.91
CA ILE A 24 27.85 -2.94 -26.74
C ILE A 24 26.65 -3.11 -25.82
N PRO A 25 25.72 -4.07 -26.01
CA PRO A 25 24.60 -4.23 -25.09
C PRO A 25 25.03 -4.69 -23.71
N ILE A 26 26.06 -5.53 -23.57
CA ILE A 26 26.56 -5.96 -22.27
C ILE A 26 27.13 -4.77 -21.47
N LEU A 27 27.76 -3.83 -22.12
CA LEU A 27 28.27 -2.63 -21.45
C LEU A 27 27.20 -1.57 -21.22
N LEU A 28 26.27 -1.43 -22.15
CA LEU A 28 25.23 -0.38 -22.13
C LEU A 28 24.09 -0.69 -21.19
N LEU A 29 23.69 -1.98 -21.05
CA LEU A 29 22.62 -2.40 -20.16
C LEU A 29 22.86 -2.08 -18.67
N PRO A 30 24.05 -2.32 -18.09
CA PRO A 30 24.31 -1.94 -16.70
C PRO A 30 24.28 -0.42 -16.49
N ILE A 31 24.79 0.35 -17.46
CA ILE A 31 24.79 1.81 -17.38
C ILE A 31 23.35 2.35 -17.42
N LEU A 32 22.54 1.86 -18.36
CA LEU A 32 21.12 2.17 -18.44
C LEU A 32 20.37 1.75 -17.17
N GLY A 33 20.66 0.56 -16.66
CA GLY A 33 20.07 0.07 -15.40
C GLY A 33 20.41 0.96 -14.21
N LEU A 34 21.65 1.44 -14.14
CA LEU A 34 22.09 2.35 -13.08
C LEU A 34 21.41 3.71 -13.20
N ILE A 35 21.28 4.26 -14.38
CA ILE A 35 20.58 5.52 -14.65
C ILE A 35 19.10 5.39 -14.25
N ILE A 36 18.42 4.34 -14.70
CA ILE A 36 17.01 4.09 -14.37
C ILE A 36 16.85 3.88 -12.86
N GLY A 37 17.75 3.13 -12.22
CA GLY A 37 17.72 2.86 -10.79
C GLY A 37 17.92 4.11 -9.92
N THR A 38 18.73 5.07 -10.37
CA THR A 38 18.94 6.33 -9.64
C THR A 38 17.81 7.35 -9.86
N LEU A 39 17.19 7.33 -11.05
CA LEU A 39 16.06 8.19 -11.38
C LEU A 39 14.72 7.64 -10.86
N ALA A 40 14.65 6.37 -10.50
CA ALA A 40 13.42 5.76 -9.99
C ALA A 40 12.95 6.47 -8.71
N PRO A 41 11.69 6.91 -8.62
CA PRO A 41 11.18 7.58 -7.44
C PRO A 41 11.18 6.60 -6.25
N LYS A 42 11.91 6.96 -5.19
CA LYS A 42 11.92 6.20 -3.94
C LYS A 42 10.55 6.30 -3.31
N ARG A 43 9.94 5.16 -3.01
CA ARG A 43 8.67 5.08 -2.28
C ARG A 43 8.92 4.38 -0.96
N TYR A 44 8.53 5.04 0.11
CA TYR A 44 8.58 4.50 1.46
C TYR A 44 7.21 3.96 1.82
N SER A 45 7.16 2.88 2.61
CA SER A 45 5.92 2.31 3.12
C SER A 45 6.04 2.10 4.62
N ALA A 46 5.04 2.56 5.35
CA ALA A 46 4.86 2.25 6.76
C ALA A 46 3.53 1.54 6.94
N HIS A 47 3.40 0.73 7.98
CA HIS A 47 2.16 0.05 8.29
C HIS A 47 1.91 0.01 9.78
N THR A 48 0.65 -0.03 10.15
CA THR A 48 0.18 -0.35 11.49
C THR A 48 -0.81 -1.50 11.43
N SER A 49 -0.87 -2.28 12.49
CA SER A 49 -1.78 -3.42 12.60
C SER A 49 -2.67 -3.25 13.81
N LEU A 50 -3.97 -3.36 13.60
CA LEU A 50 -4.99 -3.27 14.62
C LEU A 50 -5.62 -4.65 14.82
N LEU A 51 -5.66 -5.13 16.06
CA LEU A 51 -6.34 -6.37 16.41
C LEU A 51 -7.80 -6.03 16.76
N VAL A 52 -8.71 -6.58 16.00
CA VAL A 52 -10.16 -6.46 16.26
C VAL A 52 -10.62 -7.76 16.90
N GLN A 53 -10.83 -7.75 18.21
CA GLN A 53 -11.42 -8.90 18.92
C GLN A 53 -12.94 -8.84 18.81
N GLU A 54 -13.51 -9.70 18.00
CA GLU A 54 -14.96 -9.92 18.01
C GLU A 54 -15.36 -10.84 19.15
N THR A 55 -16.18 -10.32 20.06
CA THR A 55 -16.79 -11.09 21.16
C THR A 55 -18.02 -11.91 20.70
N ALA A 56 -18.26 -11.99 19.39
CA ALA A 56 -19.42 -12.71 18.86
C ALA A 56 -19.20 -14.23 18.92
N LYS A 57 -19.92 -14.90 19.80
CA LYS A 57 -20.07 -16.37 19.81
C LYS A 57 -20.85 -16.81 18.57
N MET A 58 -20.15 -17.06 17.47
CA MET A 58 -20.75 -17.65 16.27
C MET A 58 -20.79 -19.18 16.37
N ASN A 59 -21.89 -19.73 15.86
CA ASN A 59 -22.14 -21.17 15.82
C ASN A 59 -21.16 -21.83 14.83
N PRO A 60 -20.32 -22.80 15.24
CA PRO A 60 -19.20 -23.30 14.42
C PRO A 60 -19.60 -24.08 13.17
N PHE A 61 -20.89 -24.40 12.99
CA PHE A 61 -21.38 -25.23 11.85
C PHE A 61 -21.69 -24.45 10.55
N LEU A 62 -21.62 -23.10 10.57
CA LEU A 62 -21.90 -22.25 9.38
C LEU A 62 -20.68 -21.47 8.88
N GLU A 63 -19.49 -21.84 9.34
CA GLU A 63 -18.29 -21.01 9.28
C GLU A 63 -17.68 -20.87 7.89
N ASP A 64 -17.72 -21.88 7.03
CA ASP A 64 -16.88 -21.91 5.83
C ASP A 64 -17.43 -21.17 4.60
N LEU A 65 -18.72 -21.03 4.45
CA LEU A 65 -19.34 -20.38 3.27
C LEU A 65 -19.78 -18.93 3.53
N ALA A 66 -20.17 -18.64 4.76
CA ALA A 66 -20.58 -17.28 5.18
C ALA A 66 -19.36 -16.37 5.45
N VAL A 67 -18.25 -16.92 5.92
CA VAL A 67 -17.04 -16.19 6.31
C VAL A 67 -16.41 -15.42 5.15
N SER A 68 -16.30 -16.01 3.97
CA SER A 68 -15.64 -15.34 2.84
C SER A 68 -16.43 -14.15 2.27
N ALA A 69 -17.76 -14.27 2.22
CA ALA A 69 -18.64 -13.17 1.78
C ALA A 69 -18.67 -12.04 2.83
N MET A 70 -18.76 -12.39 4.11
CA MET A 70 -18.78 -11.45 5.23
C MET A 70 -17.44 -10.69 5.39
N VAL A 71 -16.32 -11.38 5.20
CA VAL A 71 -14.98 -10.75 5.20
C VAL A 71 -14.84 -9.75 4.05
N LYS A 72 -15.34 -10.08 2.86
CA LYS A 72 -15.28 -9.19 1.71
C LYS A 72 -16.15 -7.93 1.90
N GLU A 73 -17.33 -8.11 2.46
CA GLU A 73 -18.25 -7.00 2.77
C GLU A 73 -17.67 -6.08 3.86
N ARG A 74 -17.08 -6.66 4.91
CA ARG A 74 -16.37 -5.90 5.94
C ARG A 74 -15.18 -5.14 5.40
N MET A 75 -14.40 -5.76 4.50
CA MET A 75 -13.27 -5.08 3.86
C MET A 75 -13.72 -3.84 3.08
N ALA A 76 -14.81 -3.94 2.32
CA ALA A 76 -15.36 -2.81 1.57
C ALA A 76 -15.84 -1.69 2.51
N ALA A 77 -16.45 -2.04 3.63
CA ALA A 77 -16.86 -1.08 4.64
C ALA A 77 -15.67 -0.38 5.31
N LEU A 78 -14.64 -1.14 5.69
CA LEU A 78 -13.40 -0.60 6.28
C LEU A 78 -12.64 0.30 5.30
N GLU A 79 -12.57 -0.10 4.04
CA GLU A 79 -11.96 0.71 2.98
C GLU A 79 -12.74 2.01 2.76
N THR A 80 -14.06 1.96 2.70
CA THR A 80 -14.92 3.14 2.60
C THR A 80 -14.74 4.05 3.82
N LEU A 81 -14.64 3.48 5.01
CA LEU A 81 -14.44 4.24 6.24
C LEU A 81 -13.06 4.93 6.24
N LEU A 82 -11.99 4.21 5.90
CA LEU A 82 -10.63 4.76 5.82
C LEU A 82 -10.53 5.91 4.82
N HIS A 83 -11.21 5.78 3.67
CA HIS A 83 -11.24 6.81 2.63
C HIS A 83 -12.35 7.85 2.82
N SER A 84 -13.02 7.83 3.97
CA SER A 84 -14.03 8.84 4.27
C SER A 84 -13.39 10.24 4.32
N ARG A 85 -14.06 11.20 3.68
CA ARG A 85 -13.60 12.59 3.64
C ARG A 85 -13.36 13.16 5.04
N HIS A 86 -14.16 12.72 6.01
CA HIS A 86 -14.04 13.15 7.39
C HIS A 86 -12.70 12.78 8.02
N ILE A 87 -12.27 11.51 7.90
CA ILE A 87 -10.99 11.02 8.43
C ILE A 87 -9.84 11.68 7.70
N LEU A 88 -9.88 11.72 6.37
CA LEU A 88 -8.79 12.26 5.56
C LEU A 88 -8.59 13.76 5.79
N THR A 89 -9.68 14.52 5.95
CA THR A 89 -9.62 15.96 6.26
C THR A 89 -9.06 16.18 7.66
N ALA A 90 -9.54 15.45 8.67
CA ALA A 90 -9.04 15.58 10.03
C ALA A 90 -7.53 15.30 10.12
N VAL A 91 -7.07 14.23 9.48
CA VAL A 91 -5.64 13.89 9.43
C VAL A 91 -4.82 14.95 8.67
N ALA A 92 -5.32 15.46 7.54
CA ALA A 92 -4.65 16.46 6.74
C ALA A 92 -4.55 17.82 7.48
N GLU A 93 -5.57 18.21 8.24
CA GLU A 93 -5.57 19.40 9.08
C GLU A 93 -4.62 19.26 10.28
N GLU A 94 -4.69 18.14 11.00
CA GLU A 94 -3.82 17.86 12.16
C GLU A 94 -2.34 17.79 11.76
N ARG A 95 -2.05 17.33 10.53
CA ARG A 95 -0.71 17.33 9.92
C ARG A 95 -0.29 18.70 9.37
N GLY A 96 -1.17 19.69 9.35
CA GLY A 96 -0.90 21.00 8.74
C GLY A 96 -0.75 20.95 7.22
N MET A 97 -1.22 19.87 6.56
CA MET A 97 -1.25 19.77 5.10
C MET A 97 -2.34 20.65 4.49
N ILE A 98 -3.41 20.85 5.26
CA ILE A 98 -4.52 21.73 4.93
C ILE A 98 -4.57 22.83 5.99
N THR A 99 -4.60 24.07 5.53
CA THR A 99 -4.77 25.25 6.35
C THR A 99 -6.05 25.98 5.95
N PRO A 100 -6.63 26.86 6.82
CA PRO A 100 -7.81 27.65 6.45
C PRO A 100 -7.62 28.54 5.23
N GLN A 101 -6.38 28.80 4.85
CA GLN A 101 -6.01 29.65 3.70
C GLN A 101 -5.96 28.89 2.38
N ASN A 102 -5.95 27.56 2.41
CA ASN A 102 -5.96 26.74 1.21
C ASN A 102 -7.30 26.86 0.48
N SER A 103 -7.22 26.95 -0.85
CA SER A 103 -8.43 26.88 -1.69
C SER A 103 -9.08 25.49 -1.63
N ASP A 104 -10.38 25.43 -1.91
CA ASP A 104 -11.11 24.15 -1.92
C ASP A 104 -10.47 23.12 -2.86
N ARG A 105 -9.92 23.58 -3.97
CA ARG A 105 -9.22 22.73 -4.95
C ARG A 105 -7.93 22.12 -4.39
N GLU A 106 -7.15 22.88 -3.63
CA GLU A 106 -5.93 22.39 -2.98
C GLU A 106 -6.26 21.39 -1.85
N ARG A 107 -7.35 21.66 -1.12
CA ARG A 107 -7.86 20.74 -0.10
C ARG A 107 -8.26 19.40 -0.71
N ASP A 108 -9.07 19.42 -1.77
CA ASP A 108 -9.49 18.22 -2.47
C ASP A 108 -8.29 17.44 -3.04
N GLN A 109 -7.33 18.13 -3.60
CA GLN A 109 -6.12 17.52 -4.13
C GLN A 109 -5.27 16.84 -3.05
N THR A 110 -5.16 17.46 -1.87
CA THR A 110 -4.45 16.90 -0.73
C THR A 110 -5.16 15.67 -0.19
N ILE A 111 -6.49 15.70 -0.09
CA ILE A 111 -7.31 14.57 0.33
C ILE A 111 -7.17 13.41 -0.66
N ASP A 112 -7.14 13.67 -1.94
CA ASP A 112 -7.02 12.66 -3.01
C ASP A 112 -5.65 11.98 -2.97
N ILE A 113 -4.58 12.77 -2.78
CA ILE A 113 -3.22 12.25 -2.59
C ILE A 113 -3.15 11.35 -1.36
N LEU A 114 -3.72 11.79 -0.24
CA LEU A 114 -3.73 11.04 1.01
C LEU A 114 -4.55 9.75 0.89
N SER A 115 -5.70 9.83 0.24
CA SER A 115 -6.55 8.68 -0.06
C SER A 115 -5.81 7.62 -0.89
N THR A 116 -5.13 8.03 -1.95
CA THR A 116 -4.35 7.12 -2.81
C THR A 116 -3.13 6.52 -2.10
N ALA A 117 -2.58 7.23 -1.11
CA ALA A 117 -1.43 6.80 -0.34
C ALA A 117 -1.77 5.77 0.76
N LEU A 118 -3.02 5.74 1.21
CA LEU A 118 -3.52 4.85 2.24
C LEU A 118 -4.16 3.60 1.63
N SER A 119 -4.00 2.47 2.30
CA SER A 119 -4.75 1.26 1.97
C SER A 119 -4.96 0.42 3.22
N VAL A 120 -6.10 -0.24 3.31
CA VAL A 120 -6.43 -1.16 4.38
C VAL A 120 -6.47 -2.58 3.86
N ARG A 121 -5.96 -3.52 4.64
CA ARG A 121 -5.96 -4.94 4.31
C ARG A 121 -6.24 -5.77 5.56
N MET A 122 -6.98 -6.84 5.38
CA MET A 122 -7.16 -7.81 6.43
C MET A 122 -6.06 -8.86 6.37
N THR A 123 -5.41 -9.12 7.49
CA THR A 123 -4.37 -10.13 7.62
C THR A 123 -4.83 -11.18 8.62
N GLY A 124 -5.23 -12.35 8.13
CA GLY A 124 -5.89 -13.35 8.96
C GLY A 124 -7.37 -13.02 9.25
N LYS A 125 -7.92 -13.54 10.34
CA LYS A 125 -9.34 -13.40 10.69
C LYS A 125 -9.64 -12.08 11.42
N ASP A 126 -8.71 -11.59 12.25
CA ASP A 126 -8.99 -10.52 13.22
C ASP A 126 -7.99 -9.37 13.16
N LEU A 127 -7.08 -9.36 12.19
CA LEU A 127 -6.00 -8.37 12.11
C LEU A 127 -6.21 -7.46 10.91
N ILE A 128 -6.45 -6.19 11.17
CA ILE A 128 -6.54 -5.14 10.15
C ILE A 128 -5.18 -4.46 10.06
N ARG A 129 -4.65 -4.39 8.85
CA ARG A 129 -3.40 -3.70 8.54
C ARG A 129 -3.71 -2.47 7.70
N ILE A 130 -3.23 -1.33 8.16
CA ILE A 130 -3.27 -0.07 7.41
C ILE A 130 -1.87 0.20 6.89
N ASP A 131 -1.73 0.27 5.57
CA ASP A 131 -0.49 0.62 4.88
C ASP A 131 -0.57 2.07 4.40
N TYR A 132 0.51 2.82 4.63
CA TYR A 132 0.68 4.19 4.14
C TYR A 132 1.94 4.27 3.27
N ARG A 133 1.83 4.87 2.09
CA ARG A 133 2.92 5.05 1.13
C ARG A 133 3.18 6.52 0.88
N ALA A 134 4.45 6.91 1.03
CA ALA A 134 4.85 8.29 0.79
C ALA A 134 6.16 8.38 0.00
N ALA A 135 6.39 9.53 -0.63
CA ALA A 135 7.64 9.81 -1.34
C ALA A 135 8.80 10.11 -0.38
N LYS A 136 8.49 10.54 0.84
CA LYS A 136 9.46 10.88 1.89
C LYS A 136 9.16 10.11 3.17
N PRO A 137 10.19 9.67 3.92
CA PRO A 137 9.99 8.94 5.16
C PRO A 137 9.57 9.84 6.33
N GLU A 138 9.83 11.17 6.24
CA GLU A 138 9.54 12.10 7.31
C GLU A 138 8.04 12.22 7.55
N GLY A 139 7.63 12.06 8.80
CA GLY A 139 6.25 12.21 9.24
C GLY A 139 5.31 11.06 8.85
N MET A 140 5.84 9.95 8.32
CA MET A 140 5.01 8.78 7.99
C MET A 140 4.42 8.11 9.23
N LYS A 141 5.21 8.02 10.30
CA LYS A 141 4.79 7.42 11.56
C LYS A 141 3.65 8.23 12.18
N GLU A 142 3.82 9.53 12.26
CA GLU A 142 2.84 10.45 12.82
C GLU A 142 1.54 10.43 12.01
N THR A 143 1.64 10.45 10.68
CA THR A 143 0.45 10.34 9.82
C THR A 143 -0.30 9.03 10.05
N LEU A 144 0.43 7.92 10.15
CA LEU A 144 -0.18 6.60 10.34
C LEU A 144 -0.81 6.46 11.73
N GLU A 145 -0.20 7.06 12.74
CA GLU A 145 -0.72 7.10 14.11
C GLU A 145 -2.04 7.91 14.18
N MET A 146 -2.08 9.08 13.55
CA MET A 146 -3.30 9.89 13.46
C MET A 146 -4.41 9.19 12.68
N VAL A 147 -4.07 8.59 11.53
CA VAL A 147 -5.04 7.80 10.75
C VAL A 147 -5.61 6.67 11.57
N SER A 148 -4.77 5.89 12.26
CA SER A 148 -5.24 4.77 13.08
C SER A 148 -6.10 5.23 14.26
N LYS A 149 -5.77 6.35 14.88
CA LYS A 149 -6.55 6.96 15.96
C LYS A 149 -7.95 7.34 15.47
N HIS A 150 -8.07 8.15 14.42
CA HIS A 150 -9.35 8.57 13.87
C HIS A 150 -10.17 7.39 13.33
N PHE A 151 -9.50 6.41 12.73
CA PHE A 151 -10.13 5.20 12.24
C PHE A 151 -10.75 4.37 13.38
N VAL A 152 -10.02 4.18 14.48
CA VAL A 152 -10.54 3.47 15.67
C VAL A 152 -11.66 4.25 16.34
N GLU A 153 -11.53 5.57 16.49
CA GLU A 153 -12.59 6.43 17.04
C GLU A 153 -13.88 6.31 16.25
N GLN A 154 -13.79 6.29 14.92
CA GLN A 154 -14.95 6.16 14.04
C GLN A 154 -15.55 4.73 14.05
N LEU A 155 -14.73 3.70 14.20
CA LEU A 155 -15.20 2.33 14.37
C LEU A 155 -15.97 2.14 15.67
N LEU A 156 -15.57 2.81 16.75
CA LEU A 156 -16.20 2.70 18.07
C LEU A 156 -17.37 3.70 18.28
N ALA A 157 -17.56 4.64 17.36
CA ALA A 157 -18.61 5.65 17.47
C ALA A 157 -20.03 5.05 17.61
N PRO A 158 -20.44 4.03 16.83
CA PRO A 158 -21.78 3.45 16.95
C PRO A 158 -22.04 2.74 18.29
N GLU A 159 -21.01 2.15 18.92
CA GLU A 159 -21.17 1.48 20.21
C GLU A 159 -21.40 2.46 21.37
N ARG A 160 -20.87 3.68 21.29
CA ARG A 160 -21.05 4.71 22.32
C ARG A 160 -22.44 5.30 22.31
N SER A 161 -23.07 5.41 21.14
CA SER A 161 -24.45 5.94 21.05
C SER A 161 -25.48 4.98 21.65
N SER A 162 -25.27 3.67 21.55
CA SER A 162 -26.18 2.67 22.09
C SER A 162 -26.12 2.55 23.63
N LEU A 163 -25.01 3.00 24.26
CA LEU A 163 -24.84 2.97 25.70
C LEU A 163 -25.43 4.23 26.42
N THR A 164 -25.72 5.29 25.66
CA THR A 164 -26.25 6.54 26.23
C THR A 164 -27.80 6.54 26.25
N ASP A 165 -28.45 5.65 25.49
CA ASP A 165 -29.92 5.52 25.37
C ASP A 165 -30.51 4.41 26.27
N SER A 166 -29.76 3.90 27.26
CA SER A 166 -30.21 2.93 28.27
C SER A 166 -30.16 3.56 29.69
#